data_73abb1ad696788b4495117494f3b232a
#
_entry.id   73abb1ad696788b4495117494f3b232a
#
_cell.length_a   1.000
_cell.length_b   1.000
_cell.length_c   1.000
_cell.angle_alpha   90.00
_cell.angle_beta   90.00
_cell.angle_gamma   90.00
#
_symmetry.space_group_name_H-M   'P 1'
#
loop_
_entity.id
_entity.type
_entity.pdbx_description
1 polymer ?
#
loop_
_entity_poly.entity_id
_entity_poly.type
_entity_poly.pdbx_seq_one_letter_code
_entity_poly.pdbx_strand_id
1 'polypeptide(L)'
;MSLKSKLSSNRNPYVVAQQKTFRLIKKYRDEGLSVYNLIFMQVESPLRSNDFFIKKVCIAAKYKKKIIVGNINTYRDYSWVTEIIKAIFLTSNLKAQDYFISAGKKMSGKKILKKAYSLSNLNYKNYFSSNKKYFRINENEILIGSVKNSFYLKNKFNFSFKIFGDRLIKEMYKSL
;
A
#
# COMPACT_ATOMS: atom_id res chain seq x y z
N MET A 1 3.26 -7.44 -8.20
CA MET A 1 4.56 -7.91 -7.69
C MET A 1 4.38 -9.29 -7.10
N SER A 2 5.32 -10.20 -7.29
CA SER A 2 5.27 -11.56 -6.70
C SER A 2 6.63 -11.89 -6.08
N LEU A 3 6.70 -12.93 -5.23
CA LEU A 3 7.95 -13.43 -4.65
C LEU A 3 8.96 -13.90 -5.70
N LYS A 4 8.48 -14.23 -6.90
CA LYS A 4 9.30 -14.66 -8.04
C LYS A 4 9.80 -13.50 -8.93
N SER A 5 9.41 -12.25 -8.63
CA SER A 5 9.87 -11.09 -9.41
C SER A 5 11.38 -10.91 -9.22
N LYS A 6 12.10 -10.69 -10.32
CA LYS A 6 13.53 -10.34 -10.24
C LYS A 6 13.73 -9.04 -9.48
N LEU A 7 14.80 -8.94 -8.71
CA LEU A 7 15.18 -7.69 -8.05
C LEU A 7 15.47 -6.63 -9.12
N SER A 8 14.95 -5.42 -8.89
CA SER A 8 15.11 -4.30 -9.81
C SER A 8 16.59 -3.91 -9.97
N SER A 9 17.00 -3.55 -11.19
CA SER A 9 18.29 -2.91 -11.46
C SER A 9 18.34 -1.42 -11.06
N ASN A 10 17.27 -0.93 -10.44
CA ASN A 10 17.16 0.47 -10.04
C ASN A 10 18.22 0.83 -8.99
N ARG A 11 18.97 1.90 -9.24
CA ARG A 11 20.04 2.42 -8.36
C ARG A 11 19.55 3.40 -7.30
N ASN A 12 18.23 3.59 -7.14
CA ASN A 12 17.69 4.42 -6.07
C ASN A 12 18.17 3.86 -4.70
N PRO A 13 18.74 4.68 -3.81
CA PRO A 13 19.30 4.23 -2.53
C PRO A 13 18.30 3.43 -1.67
N TYR A 14 17.03 3.84 -1.68
CA TYR A 14 15.96 3.11 -0.98
C TYR A 14 15.79 1.68 -1.55
N VAL A 15 15.75 1.54 -2.88
CA VAL A 15 15.61 0.23 -3.52
C VAL A 15 16.82 -0.64 -3.26
N VAL A 16 18.02 -0.06 -3.30
CA VAL A 16 19.29 -0.77 -2.98
C VAL A 16 19.27 -1.27 -1.54
N ALA A 17 18.84 -0.45 -0.58
CA ALA A 17 18.72 -0.86 0.82
C ALA A 17 17.75 -2.03 0.98
N GLN A 18 16.56 -1.96 0.36
CA GLN A 18 15.58 -3.05 0.39
C GLN A 18 16.14 -4.35 -0.21
N GLN A 19 16.89 -4.26 -1.30
CA GLN A 19 17.53 -5.43 -1.91
C GLN A 19 18.60 -6.05 -1.00
N LYS A 20 19.42 -5.22 -0.33
CA LYS A 20 20.42 -5.70 0.65
C LYS A 20 19.74 -6.40 1.83
N THR A 21 18.68 -5.81 2.39
CA THR A 21 17.88 -6.41 3.46
C THR A 21 17.32 -7.77 3.03
N PHE A 22 16.76 -7.88 1.83
CA PHE A 22 16.25 -9.13 1.29
C PHE A 22 17.31 -10.22 1.22
N ARG A 23 18.53 -9.89 0.74
CA ARG A 23 19.65 -10.83 0.66
C ARG A 23 20.15 -11.23 2.04
N LEU A 24 20.21 -10.30 2.99
CA LEU A 24 20.62 -10.56 4.37
C LEU A 24 19.65 -11.51 5.08
N ILE A 25 18.35 -11.30 4.94
CA ILE A 25 17.31 -12.19 5.46
C ILE A 25 17.48 -13.60 4.90
N LYS A 26 17.73 -13.72 3.59
CA LYS A 26 17.98 -15.02 2.97
C LYS A 26 19.21 -15.69 3.55
N LYS A 27 20.33 -14.96 3.69
CA LYS A 27 21.57 -15.48 4.29
C LYS A 27 21.32 -16.04 5.68
N TYR A 28 20.71 -15.29 6.59
CA TYR A 28 20.40 -15.76 7.95
C TYR A 28 19.49 -16.99 7.97
N ARG A 29 18.57 -17.08 7.03
CA ARG A 29 17.71 -18.25 6.89
C ARG A 29 18.48 -19.48 6.42
N ASP A 30 19.41 -19.31 5.49
CA ASP A 30 20.31 -20.37 5.01
C ASP A 30 21.28 -20.84 6.13
N GLU A 31 21.58 -19.98 7.12
CA GLU A 31 22.34 -20.28 8.35
C GLU A 31 21.46 -20.93 9.45
N GLY A 32 20.19 -21.25 9.18
CA GLY A 32 19.29 -21.96 10.10
C GLY A 32 18.44 -21.05 11.00
N LEU A 33 18.53 -19.73 10.88
CA LEU A 33 17.72 -18.83 11.70
C LEU A 33 16.27 -18.75 11.19
N SER A 34 15.32 -18.72 12.14
CA SER A 34 13.89 -18.56 11.82
C SER A 34 13.55 -17.10 11.57
N VAL A 35 13.81 -16.61 10.35
CA VAL A 35 13.60 -15.21 9.97
C VAL A 35 12.48 -15.07 8.96
N TYR A 36 11.49 -14.25 9.29
CA TYR A 36 10.37 -13.89 8.42
C TYR A 36 10.70 -12.63 7.61
N ASN A 37 10.36 -12.64 6.32
CA ASN A 37 10.39 -11.44 5.49
C ASN A 37 8.97 -11.08 5.11
N LEU A 38 8.44 -10.00 5.69
CA LEU A 38 7.08 -9.55 5.45
C LEU A 38 7.10 -8.38 4.45
N ILE A 39 6.57 -8.63 3.26
CA ILE A 39 6.59 -7.68 2.14
C ILE A 39 5.22 -7.01 2.05
N PHE A 40 5.19 -5.72 2.33
CA PHE A 40 3.97 -4.91 2.30
C PHE A 40 3.87 -4.11 1.00
N MET A 41 2.64 -3.84 0.57
CA MET A 41 2.35 -2.80 -0.41
C MET A 41 2.12 -1.46 0.32
N GLN A 42 1.15 -0.65 -0.07
CA GLN A 42 0.88 0.60 0.63
C GLN A 42 0.04 0.33 1.89
N VAL A 43 0.62 0.60 3.06
CA VAL A 43 -0.09 0.50 4.34
C VAL A 43 -0.64 1.86 4.71
N GLU A 44 -1.93 1.96 4.97
CA GLU A 44 -2.62 3.19 5.35
C GLU A 44 -3.07 3.16 6.81
N SER A 45 -2.90 4.32 7.48
CA SER A 45 -3.19 4.50 8.89
C SER A 45 -3.52 5.97 9.17
N PRO A 46 -4.40 6.28 10.14
CA PRO A 46 -4.59 7.64 10.66
C PRO A 46 -3.30 8.26 11.21
N LEU A 47 -2.36 7.43 11.65
CA LEU A 47 -1.07 7.86 12.22
C LEU A 47 0.00 8.20 11.17
N ARG A 48 -0.26 7.96 9.87
CA ARG A 48 0.69 8.37 8.81
C ARG A 48 0.82 9.90 8.76
N SER A 49 1.97 10.38 8.27
CA SER A 49 2.15 11.81 7.95
C SER A 49 1.06 12.31 6.99
N ASN A 50 0.69 13.57 7.12
CA ASN A 50 -0.33 14.22 6.30
C ASN A 50 0.06 14.33 4.82
N ASP A 51 1.34 14.14 4.48
CA ASP A 51 1.85 14.17 3.11
C ASP A 51 1.54 12.90 2.30
N PHE A 52 1.19 11.80 2.97
CA PHE A 52 0.82 10.58 2.26
C PHE A 52 -0.50 10.72 1.51
N PHE A 53 -0.53 10.21 0.29
CA PHE A 53 -1.51 10.55 -0.73
C PHE A 53 -2.97 10.40 -0.25
N ILE A 54 -3.37 9.25 0.31
CA ILE A 54 -4.78 9.05 0.74
C ILE A 54 -5.14 10.02 1.87
N LYS A 55 -4.29 10.13 2.89
CA LYS A 55 -4.54 11.03 4.03
C LYS A 55 -4.59 12.49 3.57
N LYS A 56 -3.62 12.91 2.75
CA LYS A 56 -3.57 14.25 2.15
C LYS A 56 -4.84 14.60 1.38
N VAL A 57 -5.34 13.67 0.55
CA VAL A 57 -6.58 13.86 -0.21
C VAL A 57 -7.80 13.92 0.71
N CYS A 58 -7.87 13.06 1.73
CA CYS A 58 -8.98 13.07 2.70
C CYS A 58 -9.02 14.37 3.51
N ILE A 59 -7.86 14.88 3.96
CA ILE A 59 -7.74 16.19 4.63
C ILE A 59 -8.24 17.31 3.70
N ALA A 60 -7.73 17.35 2.46
CA ALA A 60 -8.15 18.37 1.50
C ALA A 60 -9.66 18.32 1.23
N ALA A 61 -10.23 17.14 1.08
CA ALA A 61 -11.67 16.96 0.89
C ALA A 61 -12.47 17.44 2.11
N LYS A 62 -12.07 17.05 3.33
CA LYS A 62 -12.76 17.40 4.57
C LYS A 62 -12.81 18.90 4.81
N TYR A 63 -11.69 19.58 4.54
CA TYR A 63 -11.58 21.02 4.68
C TYR A 63 -11.90 21.81 3.39
N LYS A 64 -12.49 21.16 2.38
CA LYS A 64 -12.89 21.77 1.10
C LYS A 64 -11.77 22.52 0.38
N LYS A 65 -10.53 22.05 0.51
CA LYS A 65 -9.33 22.68 -0.05
C LYS A 65 -8.99 22.12 -1.42
N LYS A 66 -8.42 22.95 -2.29
CA LYS A 66 -7.78 22.51 -3.54
C LYS A 66 -6.46 21.78 -3.24
N ILE A 67 -6.11 20.79 -4.06
CA ILE A 67 -4.89 19.99 -3.92
C ILE A 67 -4.17 19.86 -5.26
N ILE A 68 -2.84 19.93 -5.21
CA ILE A 68 -1.98 19.63 -6.36
C ILE A 68 -1.38 18.24 -6.15
N VAL A 69 -1.52 17.38 -7.14
CA VAL A 69 -1.07 15.98 -7.09
C VAL A 69 -0.27 15.61 -8.34
N GLY A 70 0.42 14.47 -8.29
CA GLY A 70 1.11 13.89 -9.44
C GLY A 70 0.16 13.10 -10.35
N ASN A 71 0.64 11.97 -10.88
CA ASN A 71 -0.13 11.11 -11.77
C ASN A 71 -1.23 10.36 -11.01
N ILE A 72 -2.47 10.68 -11.29
CA ILE A 72 -3.66 10.06 -10.68
C ILE A 72 -4.12 8.78 -11.37
N ASN A 73 -3.52 8.44 -12.51
CA ASN A 73 -3.88 7.25 -13.29
C ASN A 73 -3.11 6.01 -12.88
N THR A 74 -2.13 6.14 -11.98
CA THR A 74 -1.41 4.99 -11.42
C THR A 74 -2.27 4.21 -10.44
N TYR A 75 -2.07 2.89 -10.42
CA TYR A 75 -2.79 1.96 -9.55
C TYR A 75 -1.87 1.42 -8.47
N ARG A 76 -2.35 1.42 -7.24
CA ARG A 76 -1.64 0.86 -6.07
C ARG A 76 -2.56 -0.03 -5.27
N ASP A 77 -1.96 -0.94 -4.52
CA ASP A 77 -2.64 -1.79 -3.53
C ASP A 77 -2.48 -1.14 -2.16
N TYR A 78 -3.60 -0.78 -1.56
CA TYR A 78 -3.65 -0.13 -0.25
C TYR A 78 -4.35 -1.04 0.75
N SER A 79 -3.71 -1.23 1.89
CA SER A 79 -4.22 -2.05 2.99
C SER A 79 -4.30 -1.23 4.27
N TRP A 80 -5.27 -1.53 5.11
CA TRP A 80 -5.48 -0.84 6.37
C TRP A 80 -4.61 -1.43 7.49
N VAL A 81 -4.00 -0.57 8.30
CA VAL A 81 -2.98 -0.95 9.29
C VAL A 81 -3.45 -2.02 10.28
N THR A 82 -4.67 -1.94 10.79
CA THR A 82 -5.16 -2.93 11.78
C THR A 82 -5.27 -4.33 11.19
N GLU A 83 -5.60 -4.45 9.91
CA GLU A 83 -5.62 -5.75 9.21
C GLU A 83 -4.21 -6.24 8.89
N ILE A 84 -3.27 -5.35 8.59
CA ILE A 84 -1.87 -5.69 8.44
C ILE A 84 -1.31 -6.27 9.77
N ILE A 85 -1.58 -5.63 10.90
CA ILE A 85 -1.14 -6.11 12.21
C ILE A 85 -1.70 -7.51 12.49
N LYS A 86 -2.99 -7.74 12.25
CA LYS A 86 -3.61 -9.07 12.38
C LYS A 86 -2.92 -10.10 11.49
N ALA A 87 -2.64 -9.74 10.24
CA ALA A 87 -1.95 -10.62 9.31
C ALA A 87 -0.52 -10.95 9.77
N ILE A 88 0.21 -10.00 10.36
CA ILE A 88 1.54 -10.24 10.96
C ILE A 88 1.46 -11.29 12.07
N PHE A 89 0.55 -11.12 13.02
CA PHE A 89 0.34 -12.10 14.11
C PHE A 89 -0.02 -13.49 13.60
N LEU A 90 -0.88 -13.59 12.60
CA LEU A 90 -1.23 -14.88 12.01
C LEU A 90 -0.05 -15.51 11.27
N THR A 91 0.78 -14.69 10.63
CA THR A 91 1.97 -15.15 9.89
C THR A 91 3.02 -15.74 10.82
N SER A 92 3.14 -15.27 12.07
CA SER A 92 4.10 -15.81 13.05
C SER A 92 3.86 -17.28 13.40
N ASN A 93 2.65 -17.81 13.15
CA ASN A 93 2.31 -19.23 13.31
C ASN A 93 2.59 -20.08 12.07
N LEU A 94 3.24 -19.52 11.04
CA LEU A 94 3.63 -20.21 9.82
C LEU A 94 5.13 -20.48 9.81
N LYS A 95 5.60 -21.28 8.85
CA LYS A 95 7.04 -21.47 8.62
C LYS A 95 7.71 -20.13 8.25
N ALA A 96 8.92 -19.89 8.78
CA ALA A 96 9.70 -18.70 8.43
C ALA A 96 10.07 -18.70 6.94
N GLN A 97 9.53 -17.72 6.20
CA GLN A 97 9.78 -17.50 4.76
C GLN A 97 9.34 -16.09 4.36
N ASP A 98 9.37 -15.80 3.05
CA ASP A 98 8.88 -14.54 2.52
C ASP A 98 7.36 -14.57 2.37
N TYR A 99 6.67 -13.58 2.94
CA TYR A 99 5.22 -13.42 2.82
C TYR A 99 4.86 -12.07 2.24
N PHE A 100 4.01 -12.05 1.22
CA PHE A 100 3.30 -10.83 0.82
C PHE A 100 2.06 -10.65 1.68
N ILE A 101 1.96 -9.48 2.32
CA ILE A 101 0.82 -9.10 3.14
C ILE A 101 0.19 -7.86 2.53
N SER A 102 -0.91 -8.04 1.82
CA SER A 102 -1.63 -6.95 1.18
C SER A 102 -3.06 -7.37 0.82
N ALA A 103 -3.94 -6.40 0.57
CA ALA A 103 -5.32 -6.66 0.15
C ALA A 103 -5.41 -7.30 -1.26
N GLY A 104 -4.40 -7.13 -2.09
CA GLY A 104 -4.39 -7.62 -3.48
C GLY A 104 -5.37 -6.87 -4.39
N LYS A 105 -5.82 -5.68 -4.00
CA LYS A 105 -6.84 -4.88 -4.70
C LYS A 105 -6.26 -3.57 -5.22
N LYS A 106 -6.37 -3.36 -6.54
CA LYS A 106 -5.91 -2.12 -7.16
C LYS A 106 -6.87 -0.96 -6.95
N MET A 107 -6.32 0.23 -6.67
CA MET A 107 -7.07 1.47 -6.59
C MET A 107 -6.27 2.60 -7.24
N SER A 108 -6.90 3.37 -8.14
CA SER A 108 -6.25 4.51 -8.80
C SER A 108 -6.32 5.78 -7.97
N GLY A 109 -5.38 6.70 -8.18
CA GLY A 109 -5.42 8.03 -7.58
C GLY A 109 -6.71 8.79 -7.93
N LYS A 110 -7.21 8.64 -9.16
CA LYS A 110 -8.49 9.20 -9.59
C LYS A 110 -9.68 8.69 -8.76
N LYS A 111 -9.71 7.37 -8.48
CA LYS A 111 -10.77 6.78 -7.63
C LYS A 111 -10.69 7.31 -6.21
N ILE A 112 -9.50 7.49 -5.66
CA ILE A 112 -9.29 8.05 -4.31
C ILE A 112 -9.82 9.48 -4.24
N LEU A 113 -9.44 10.35 -5.18
CA LEU A 113 -9.94 11.73 -5.27
C LEU A 113 -11.46 11.76 -5.34
N LYS A 114 -12.04 11.02 -6.32
CA LYS A 114 -13.49 10.95 -6.49
C LYS A 114 -14.20 10.57 -5.20
N LYS A 115 -13.71 9.52 -4.53
CA LYS A 115 -14.36 9.03 -3.30
C LYS A 115 -14.20 9.99 -2.13
N ALA A 116 -13.00 10.51 -1.88
CA ALA A 116 -12.78 11.41 -0.75
C ALA A 116 -13.62 12.70 -0.86
N TYR A 117 -13.63 13.36 -2.02
CA TYR A 117 -14.41 14.57 -2.21
C TYR A 117 -15.93 14.31 -2.22
N SER A 118 -16.39 13.13 -2.67
CA SER A 118 -17.82 12.78 -2.58
C SER A 118 -18.30 12.64 -1.14
N LEU A 119 -17.43 12.33 -0.18
CA LEU A 119 -17.77 12.29 1.25
C LEU A 119 -18.05 13.68 1.84
N SER A 120 -17.61 14.73 1.15
CA SER A 120 -17.90 16.14 1.48
C SER A 120 -18.95 16.76 0.54
N ASN A 121 -19.67 15.95 -0.25
CA ASN A 121 -20.61 16.39 -1.28
C ASN A 121 -19.98 17.31 -2.35
N LEU A 122 -18.70 17.10 -2.70
CA LEU A 122 -17.96 17.91 -3.63
C LEU A 122 -17.59 17.13 -4.91
N ASN A 123 -17.54 17.84 -6.05
CA ASN A 123 -17.00 17.28 -7.28
C ASN A 123 -15.47 17.46 -7.28
N TYR A 124 -14.72 16.37 -7.18
CA TYR A 124 -13.26 16.40 -7.13
C TYR A 124 -12.59 17.15 -8.29
N LYS A 125 -13.22 17.20 -9.47
CA LYS A 125 -12.67 17.89 -10.66
C LYS A 125 -12.43 19.38 -10.40
N ASN A 126 -13.20 20.01 -9.51
CA ASN A 126 -13.07 21.43 -9.18
C ASN A 126 -12.02 21.68 -8.08
N TYR A 127 -11.49 20.61 -7.47
CA TYR A 127 -10.65 20.70 -6.30
C TYR A 127 -9.25 20.09 -6.47
N PHE A 128 -8.93 19.56 -7.65
CA PHE A 128 -7.58 19.06 -7.89
C PHE A 128 -6.99 19.62 -9.18
N SER A 129 -5.66 19.73 -9.20
CA SER A 129 -4.86 19.87 -10.40
C SER A 129 -3.72 18.87 -10.40
N SER A 130 -3.32 18.43 -11.59
CA SER A 130 -2.15 17.55 -11.75
C SER A 130 -0.96 18.37 -12.22
N ASN A 131 0.21 18.16 -11.60
CA ASN A 131 1.44 18.82 -12.00
C ASN A 131 2.54 17.78 -12.25
N LYS A 132 3.17 17.84 -13.43
CA LYS A 132 4.23 16.92 -13.86
C LYS A 132 5.45 16.94 -12.92
N LYS A 133 5.72 18.04 -12.20
CA LYS A 133 6.78 18.13 -11.19
C LYS A 133 6.66 17.04 -10.09
N TYR A 134 5.46 16.57 -9.82
CA TYR A 134 5.18 15.52 -8.82
C TYR A 134 5.07 14.11 -9.43
N PHE A 135 5.37 13.94 -10.71
CA PHE A 135 5.44 12.63 -11.32
C PHE A 135 6.74 11.94 -10.92
N ARG A 136 6.65 10.67 -10.61
CA ARG A 136 7.85 9.88 -10.30
C ARG A 136 8.48 9.42 -11.62
N ILE A 137 9.80 9.56 -11.71
CA ILE A 137 10.56 9.03 -12.83
C ILE A 137 10.43 7.50 -12.82
N ASN A 138 10.17 6.90 -13.99
CA ASN A 138 9.98 5.44 -14.15
C ASN A 138 8.90 4.84 -13.23
N GLU A 139 7.82 5.58 -12.99
CA GLU A 139 6.71 5.09 -12.18
C GLU A 139 5.97 3.94 -12.88
N ASN A 140 5.95 2.77 -12.22
CA ASN A 140 5.11 1.66 -12.66
C ASN A 140 3.64 2.09 -12.62
N GLU A 141 2.93 1.92 -13.74
CA GLU A 141 1.50 2.26 -13.81
C GLU A 141 0.68 1.44 -12.81
N ILE A 142 0.99 0.16 -12.70
CA ILE A 142 0.29 -0.77 -11.80
C ILE A 142 1.30 -1.42 -10.84
N LEU A 143 1.08 -1.23 -9.54
CA LEU A 143 1.86 -1.87 -8.48
C LEU A 143 0.90 -2.46 -7.44
N ILE A 144 0.67 -3.76 -7.51
CA ILE A 144 -0.22 -4.52 -6.62
C ILE A 144 0.48 -5.76 -6.08
N GLY A 145 0.08 -6.17 -4.88
CA GLY A 145 0.52 -7.42 -4.29
C GLY A 145 -0.09 -8.64 -4.99
N SER A 146 0.60 -9.77 -4.94
CA SER A 146 0.10 -11.02 -5.49
C SER A 146 -0.99 -11.61 -4.57
N VAL A 147 -2.18 -11.79 -5.10
CA VAL A 147 -3.29 -12.44 -4.40
C VAL A 147 -2.92 -13.89 -4.01
N LYS A 148 -2.12 -14.57 -4.83
CA LYS A 148 -1.66 -15.95 -4.55
C LYS A 148 -0.89 -16.04 -3.23
N ASN A 149 -0.19 -14.98 -2.85
CA ASN A 149 0.63 -14.99 -1.65
C ASN A 149 -0.14 -14.67 -0.36
N SER A 150 -1.37 -14.13 -0.45
CA SER A 150 -2.28 -13.96 0.70
C SER A 150 -3.17 -15.20 0.94
N PHE A 151 -3.10 -16.20 0.07
CA PHE A 151 -3.85 -17.46 0.19
C PHE A 151 -3.52 -18.22 1.48
N TYR A 152 -2.28 -18.13 1.98
CA TYR A 152 -1.90 -18.80 3.22
C TYR A 152 -2.78 -18.36 4.40
N LEU A 153 -2.99 -17.07 4.54
CA LEU A 153 -3.81 -16.50 5.62
C LEU A 153 -5.29 -16.88 5.48
N LYS A 154 -5.79 -16.90 4.25
CA LYS A 154 -7.17 -17.31 3.99
C LYS A 154 -7.37 -18.80 4.27
N ASN A 155 -6.51 -19.67 3.74
CA ASN A 155 -6.69 -21.11 3.86
C ASN A 155 -6.47 -21.63 5.28
N LYS A 156 -5.44 -21.10 5.98
CA LYS A 156 -5.09 -21.61 7.31
C LYS A 156 -5.88 -20.96 8.44
N PHE A 157 -6.25 -19.66 8.28
CA PHE A 157 -6.85 -18.87 9.36
C PHE A 157 -8.19 -18.23 8.98
N ASN A 158 -8.73 -18.55 7.81
CA ASN A 158 -9.93 -17.91 7.24
C ASN A 158 -9.84 -16.37 7.26
N PHE A 159 -8.63 -15.83 7.17
CA PHE A 159 -8.39 -14.38 7.20
C PHE A 159 -8.39 -13.80 5.79
N SER A 160 -9.11 -12.70 5.62
CA SER A 160 -9.09 -11.88 4.40
C SER A 160 -9.19 -10.41 4.74
N PHE A 161 -8.52 -9.57 3.93
CA PHE A 161 -8.65 -8.12 4.03
C PHE A 161 -10.06 -7.68 3.67
N LYS A 162 -10.66 -6.83 4.49
CA LYS A 162 -12.02 -6.29 4.32
C LYS A 162 -12.03 -4.77 4.17
N ILE A 163 -10.97 -4.08 4.66
CA ILE A 163 -10.84 -2.62 4.62
C ILE A 163 -9.92 -2.22 3.47
N PHE A 164 -10.49 -2.07 2.28
CA PHE A 164 -9.82 -1.63 1.06
C PHE A 164 -10.78 -0.80 0.20
N GLY A 165 -10.27 -0.18 -0.88
CA GLY A 165 -11.08 0.60 -1.81
C GLY A 165 -11.84 1.74 -1.11
N ASP A 166 -13.12 1.86 -1.40
CA ASP A 166 -13.98 2.91 -0.86
C ASP A 166 -14.12 2.85 0.66
N ARG A 167 -14.09 1.65 1.24
CA ARG A 167 -14.14 1.47 2.69
C ARG A 167 -12.91 2.06 3.37
N LEU A 168 -11.72 1.80 2.83
CA LEU A 168 -10.47 2.34 3.37
C LEU A 168 -10.47 3.88 3.35
N ILE A 169 -10.96 4.48 2.26
CA ILE A 169 -11.07 5.94 2.16
C ILE A 169 -12.07 6.49 3.19
N LYS A 170 -13.19 5.81 3.41
CA LYS A 170 -14.17 6.18 4.45
C LYS A 170 -13.56 6.12 5.85
N GLU A 171 -12.82 5.05 6.18
CA GLU A 171 -12.17 4.91 7.49
C GLU A 171 -11.14 6.02 7.70
N MET A 172 -10.29 6.32 6.69
CA MET A 172 -9.35 7.44 6.75
C MET A 172 -10.07 8.78 6.94
N TYR A 173 -11.12 9.05 6.17
CA TYR A 173 -11.87 10.31 6.25
C TYR A 173 -12.54 10.50 7.62
N LYS A 174 -13.08 9.44 8.22
CA LYS A 174 -13.70 9.48 9.56
C LYS A 174 -12.69 9.74 10.66
N SER A 175 -11.46 9.25 10.50
CA SER A 175 -10.40 9.35 11.52
C SER A 175 -9.73 10.73 11.59
N LEU A 176 -10.07 11.65 10.69
CA LEU A 176 -9.61 13.05 10.66
C LEU A 176 -10.58 13.96 11.42
#